data_df6069f6b2234fca33a27125c9c526e5
#
_entry.id   df6069f6b2234fca33a27125c9c526e5
#
_cell.length_a   1.000
_cell.length_b   1.000
_cell.length_c   1.000
_cell.angle_alpha   90.00
_cell.angle_beta   90.00
_cell.angle_gamma   90.00
#
_symmetry.space_group_name_H-M   'P 1'
#
loop_
_entity.id
_entity.type
_entity.pdbx_description
1 polymer ?
#
loop_
_entity_poly.entity_id
_entity_poly.type
_entity_poly.pdbx_seq_one_letter_code
_entity_poly.pdbx_strand_id
1 'polypeptide(L)'
;MLIFGFHYLYRYWAYQSQFWPVYDEVYALRSWLTEIVYRNSVWALSHLTPYEFTTNDNQQTIYIAGGYVGINHSCSGFKQFLQWIVLMVLYPGPWKQKLWYIPLGLLVVYMINLFRIFGLSIQLFYYPQYFDFAHDYIYRPLFYASMFVLWVIWNEKLRKKSSSGLSL
;
A
#
# COMPACT_ATOMS: atom_id res chain seq x y z
N MET A 1 16.98 -9.60 2.78
CA MET A 1 17.95 -8.57 2.38
C MET A 1 17.38 -7.53 1.40
N LEU A 2 16.74 -7.91 0.28
CA LEU A 2 16.20 -6.95 -0.71
C LEU A 2 15.22 -5.92 -0.12
N ILE A 3 14.31 -6.31 0.77
CA ILE A 3 13.30 -5.43 1.39
C ILE A 3 13.97 -4.37 2.27
N PHE A 4 14.97 -4.74 3.05
CA PHE A 4 15.72 -3.80 3.90
C PHE A 4 16.58 -2.85 3.06
N GLY A 5 17.30 -3.38 2.05
CA GLY A 5 18.06 -2.54 1.12
C GLY A 5 17.17 -1.52 0.40
N PHE A 6 16.01 -1.94 -0.10
CA PHE A 6 15.02 -1.04 -0.69
C PHE A 6 14.55 0.03 0.30
N HIS A 7 14.30 -0.34 1.56
CA HIS A 7 13.86 0.62 2.57
C HIS A 7 14.86 1.76 2.78
N TYR A 8 16.16 1.45 2.87
CA TYR A 8 17.22 2.45 3.02
C TYR A 8 17.39 3.30 1.77
N LEU A 9 17.41 2.68 0.57
CA LEU A 9 17.48 3.40 -0.71
C LEU A 9 16.29 4.33 -0.92
N TYR A 10 15.08 3.86 -0.64
CA TYR A 10 13.89 4.68 -0.74
C TYR A 10 13.93 5.86 0.25
N ARG A 11 14.35 5.62 1.50
CA ARG A 11 14.49 6.72 2.47
C ARG A 11 15.51 7.75 2.01
N TYR A 12 16.66 7.31 1.52
CA TYR A 12 17.66 8.21 0.98
C TYR A 12 17.10 9.05 -0.17
N TRP A 13 16.47 8.40 -1.15
CA TRP A 13 15.87 9.09 -2.30
C TRP A 13 14.74 10.04 -1.91
N ALA A 14 13.86 9.63 -1.00
CA ALA A 14 12.71 10.42 -0.57
C ALA A 14 13.08 11.60 0.34
N TYR A 15 14.04 11.44 1.26
CA TYR A 15 14.34 12.43 2.29
C TYR A 15 15.62 13.22 2.02
N GLN A 16 16.64 12.59 1.43
CA GLN A 16 17.92 13.25 1.15
C GLN A 16 17.92 13.92 -0.23
N SER A 17 17.42 13.21 -1.25
CA SER A 17 17.40 13.69 -2.63
C SER A 17 16.06 14.29 -3.04
N GLN A 18 15.06 14.32 -2.15
CA GLN A 18 13.71 14.84 -2.40
C GLN A 18 13.13 14.37 -3.75
N PHE A 19 13.33 13.08 -4.07
CA PHE A 19 12.94 12.46 -5.35
C PHE A 19 13.61 13.06 -6.62
N TRP A 20 14.72 13.81 -6.46
CA TRP A 20 15.44 14.30 -7.63
C TRP A 20 15.86 13.12 -8.56
N PRO A 21 15.77 13.24 -9.91
CA PRO A 21 15.35 14.41 -10.72
C PRO A 21 13.84 14.50 -11.04
N VAL A 22 13.00 13.60 -10.53
CA VAL A 22 11.58 13.42 -10.90
C VAL A 22 10.62 13.89 -9.78
N TYR A 23 10.97 14.97 -9.09
CA TYR A 23 10.21 15.45 -7.94
C TYR A 23 8.75 15.75 -8.27
N ASP A 24 8.51 16.50 -9.34
CA ASP A 24 7.16 16.96 -9.67
C ASP A 24 6.23 15.82 -10.07
N GLU A 25 6.75 14.87 -10.87
CA GLU A 25 6.01 13.70 -11.32
C GLU A 25 5.68 12.78 -10.14
N VAL A 26 6.65 12.54 -9.26
CA VAL A 26 6.44 11.72 -8.06
C VAL A 26 5.48 12.40 -7.11
N TYR A 27 5.58 13.71 -6.93
CA TYR A 27 4.67 14.46 -6.08
C TYR A 27 3.24 14.42 -6.62
N ALA A 28 3.04 14.67 -7.92
CA ALA A 28 1.74 14.59 -8.58
C ALA A 28 1.13 13.18 -8.46
N LEU A 29 1.92 12.14 -8.71
CA LEU A 29 1.47 10.75 -8.57
C LEU A 29 1.07 10.40 -7.13
N ARG A 30 1.85 10.83 -6.15
CA ARG A 30 1.55 10.60 -4.72
C ARG A 30 0.29 11.35 -4.31
N SER A 31 0.12 12.59 -4.75
CA SER A 31 -1.08 13.38 -4.47
C SER A 31 -2.32 12.73 -5.09
N TRP A 32 -2.25 12.29 -6.32
CA TRP A 32 -3.32 11.58 -7.01
C TRP A 32 -3.68 10.26 -6.30
N LEU A 33 -2.68 9.46 -5.91
CA LEU A 33 -2.91 8.23 -5.15
C LEU A 33 -3.54 8.50 -3.78
N THR A 34 -3.10 9.56 -3.09
CA THR A 34 -3.66 9.95 -1.78
C THR A 34 -5.13 10.32 -1.93
N GLU A 35 -5.46 11.10 -2.95
CA GLU A 35 -6.84 11.51 -3.26
C GLU A 35 -7.74 10.29 -3.54
N ILE A 36 -7.30 9.35 -4.37
CA ILE A 36 -8.06 8.12 -4.66
C ILE A 36 -8.27 7.29 -3.40
N VAL A 37 -7.22 7.11 -2.60
CA VAL A 37 -7.30 6.36 -1.33
C VAL A 37 -8.26 7.05 -0.37
N TYR A 38 -8.20 8.37 -0.24
CA TYR A 38 -9.12 9.15 0.59
C TYR A 38 -10.58 8.97 0.16
N ARG A 39 -10.89 9.22 -1.12
CA ARG A 39 -12.27 9.11 -1.64
C ARG A 39 -12.84 7.71 -1.47
N ASN A 40 -12.05 6.67 -1.77
CA ASN A 40 -12.51 5.30 -1.61
C ASN A 40 -12.65 4.89 -0.13
N SER A 41 -11.84 5.45 0.76
CA SER A 41 -11.99 5.24 2.21
C SER A 41 -13.25 5.90 2.75
N VAL A 42 -13.54 7.13 2.33
CA VAL A 42 -14.78 7.85 2.65
C VAL A 42 -16.00 7.07 2.13
N TRP A 43 -15.95 6.62 0.89
CA TRP A 43 -17.00 5.81 0.29
C TRP A 43 -17.25 4.50 1.08
N ALA A 44 -16.17 3.80 1.42
CA ALA A 44 -16.27 2.56 2.19
C ALA A 44 -16.87 2.80 3.58
N LEU A 45 -16.45 3.85 4.28
CA LEU A 45 -17.00 4.20 5.59
C LEU A 45 -18.49 4.56 5.50
N SER A 46 -18.89 5.35 4.50
CA SER A 46 -20.29 5.78 4.35
C SER A 46 -21.26 4.66 3.98
N HIS A 47 -20.78 3.59 3.30
CA HIS A 47 -21.65 2.49 2.86
C HIS A 47 -21.55 1.23 3.74
N LEU A 48 -20.41 1.03 4.39
CA LEU A 48 -20.16 -0.20 5.15
C LEU A 48 -20.30 -0.02 6.67
N THR A 49 -20.44 1.23 7.14
CA THR A 49 -20.56 1.51 8.57
C THR A 49 -21.76 2.42 8.87
N PRO A 50 -22.43 2.26 10.01
CA PRO A 50 -23.50 3.15 10.44
C PRO A 50 -22.97 4.38 11.21
N TYR A 51 -21.64 4.61 11.25
CA TYR A 51 -21.03 5.64 12.07
C TYR A 51 -21.16 7.02 11.43
N GLU A 52 -21.50 8.02 12.25
CA GLU A 52 -21.40 9.41 11.84
C GLU A 52 -19.94 9.85 11.84
N PHE A 53 -19.51 10.41 10.74
CA PHE A 53 -18.20 11.00 10.57
C PHE A 53 -18.31 12.28 9.73
N THR A 54 -17.34 13.16 9.89
CA THR A 54 -17.22 14.37 9.06
C THR A 54 -15.89 14.33 8.30
N THR A 55 -15.86 14.97 7.14
CA THR A 55 -14.68 14.98 6.28
C THR A 55 -14.18 16.39 6.04
N ASN A 56 -12.88 16.53 5.89
CA ASN A 56 -12.26 17.74 5.38
C ASN A 56 -11.47 17.39 4.12
N ASP A 57 -12.06 17.69 2.97
CA ASP A 57 -11.48 17.32 1.67
C ASP A 57 -10.16 18.03 1.38
N ASN A 58 -10.01 19.28 1.83
CA ASN A 58 -8.77 20.04 1.64
C ASN A 58 -7.59 19.44 2.39
N GLN A 59 -7.83 18.84 3.56
CA GLN A 59 -6.82 18.19 4.40
C GLN A 59 -6.81 16.67 4.25
N GLN A 60 -7.73 16.12 3.44
CA GLN A 60 -7.91 14.66 3.27
C GLN A 60 -8.03 13.95 4.63
N THR A 61 -8.86 14.50 5.50
CA THR A 61 -9.00 14.05 6.89
C THR A 61 -10.41 13.60 7.17
N ILE A 62 -10.54 12.49 7.88
CA ILE A 62 -11.80 11.90 8.34
C ILE A 62 -11.86 12.04 9.85
N TYR A 63 -12.88 12.74 10.37
CA TYR A 63 -13.11 12.93 11.81
C TYR A 63 -14.16 11.95 12.29
N ILE A 64 -13.81 11.14 13.29
CA ILE A 64 -14.67 10.11 13.88
C ILE A 64 -14.52 10.14 15.40
N ALA A 65 -15.64 10.15 16.15
CA ALA A 65 -15.67 9.99 17.60
C ALA A 65 -14.70 10.89 18.39
N GLY A 66 -14.51 12.13 17.94
CA GLY A 66 -13.60 13.09 18.58
C GLY A 66 -12.12 12.92 18.25
N GLY A 67 -11.78 11.95 17.39
CA GLY A 67 -10.44 11.79 16.80
C GLY A 67 -10.45 12.06 15.29
N TYR A 68 -9.30 11.85 14.64
CA TYR A 68 -9.19 11.99 13.19
C TYR A 68 -8.21 11.00 12.57
N VAL A 69 -8.48 10.62 11.33
CA VAL A 69 -7.57 9.88 10.46
C VAL A 69 -7.16 10.77 9.29
N GLY A 70 -5.93 11.28 9.32
CA GLY A 70 -5.36 12.05 8.21
C GLY A 70 -4.73 11.14 7.16
N ILE A 71 -5.20 11.24 5.91
CA ILE A 71 -4.67 10.46 4.79
C ILE A 71 -3.68 11.32 4.03
N ASN A 72 -2.42 11.14 4.32
CA ASN A 72 -1.31 11.89 3.72
C ASN A 72 -0.52 11.04 2.71
N HIS A 73 0.50 11.62 2.10
CA HIS A 73 1.38 10.94 1.14
C HIS A 73 2.02 9.64 1.65
N SER A 74 2.17 9.47 2.97
CA SER A 74 2.67 8.23 3.57
C SER A 74 1.62 7.13 3.56
N CYS A 75 0.33 7.50 3.51
CA CYS A 75 -0.81 6.60 3.43
C CYS A 75 -1.22 6.25 1.99
N SER A 76 -0.61 6.87 0.98
CA SER A 76 -0.92 6.64 -0.44
C SER A 76 -0.61 5.22 -0.93
N GLY A 77 0.24 4.48 -0.21
CA GLY A 77 0.74 3.17 -0.67
C GLY A 77 1.85 3.24 -1.71
N PHE A 78 2.26 4.44 -2.14
CA PHE A 78 3.27 4.65 -3.19
C PHE A 78 4.58 3.87 -2.95
N LYS A 79 5.12 3.94 -1.73
CA LYS A 79 6.32 3.19 -1.36
C LYS A 79 6.16 1.69 -1.58
N GLN A 80 5.03 1.15 -1.21
CA GLN A 80 4.73 -0.27 -1.32
C GLN A 80 4.50 -0.69 -2.78
N PHE A 81 3.91 0.18 -3.60
CA PHE A 81 3.80 -0.04 -5.04
C PHE A 81 5.18 -0.11 -5.69
N LEU A 82 6.06 0.84 -5.41
CA LEU A 82 7.43 0.80 -5.88
C LEU A 82 8.17 -0.45 -5.40
N GLN A 83 8.01 -0.79 -4.12
CA GLN A 83 8.64 -1.98 -3.54
C GLN A 83 8.18 -3.26 -4.24
N TRP A 84 6.88 -3.39 -4.55
CA TRP A 84 6.34 -4.51 -5.30
C TRP A 84 6.88 -4.58 -6.73
N ILE A 85 6.87 -3.45 -7.45
CA ILE A 85 7.38 -3.38 -8.82
C ILE A 85 8.87 -3.77 -8.85
N VAL A 86 9.69 -3.16 -8.01
CA VAL A 86 11.14 -3.43 -7.95
C VAL A 86 11.40 -4.89 -7.59
N LEU A 87 10.68 -5.44 -6.61
CA LEU A 87 10.79 -6.85 -6.24
C LEU A 87 10.52 -7.76 -7.44
N MET A 88 9.41 -7.51 -8.18
CA MET A 88 9.02 -8.35 -9.31
C MET A 88 9.90 -8.16 -10.54
N VAL A 89 10.41 -6.97 -10.79
CA VAL A 89 11.33 -6.70 -11.90
C VAL A 89 12.68 -7.39 -11.68
N LEU A 90 13.23 -7.27 -10.48
CA LEU A 90 14.53 -7.86 -10.14
C LEU A 90 14.47 -9.38 -9.90
N TYR A 91 13.32 -9.91 -9.52
CA TYR A 91 13.19 -11.33 -9.25
C TYR A 91 13.13 -12.15 -10.56
N PRO A 92 13.85 -13.29 -10.67
CA PRO A 92 13.88 -14.08 -11.89
C PRO A 92 12.52 -14.70 -12.22
N GLY A 93 12.18 -14.73 -13.51
CA GLY A 93 10.95 -15.35 -14.01
C GLY A 93 10.54 -14.83 -15.39
N PRO A 94 9.58 -15.50 -16.05
CA PRO A 94 9.17 -15.18 -17.40
C PRO A 94 8.42 -13.84 -17.47
N TRP A 95 8.86 -12.94 -18.33
CA TRP A 95 8.31 -11.60 -18.48
C TRP A 95 6.82 -11.59 -18.84
N LYS A 96 6.35 -12.56 -19.65
CA LYS A 96 4.95 -12.68 -20.03
C LYS A 96 4.03 -12.85 -18.81
N GLN A 97 4.49 -13.59 -17.80
CA GLN A 97 3.72 -13.78 -16.56
C GLN A 97 3.83 -12.56 -15.63
N LYS A 98 4.98 -11.87 -15.59
CA LYS A 98 5.14 -10.65 -14.82
C LYS A 98 4.20 -9.54 -15.27
N LEU A 99 3.95 -9.44 -16.58
CA LEU A 99 3.13 -8.38 -17.17
C LEU A 99 1.71 -8.31 -16.60
N TRP A 100 1.12 -9.43 -16.27
CA TRP A 100 -0.20 -9.47 -15.62
C TRP A 100 -0.13 -9.58 -14.10
N TYR A 101 0.95 -10.19 -13.57
CA TYR A 101 1.08 -10.41 -12.14
C TYR A 101 1.47 -9.13 -11.37
N ILE A 102 2.24 -8.24 -12.00
CA ILE A 102 2.58 -6.94 -11.40
C ILE A 102 1.31 -6.09 -11.18
N PRO A 103 0.44 -5.87 -12.19
CA PRO A 103 -0.81 -5.15 -11.97
C PRO A 103 -1.74 -5.82 -10.95
N LEU A 104 -1.83 -7.15 -10.97
CA LEU A 104 -2.60 -7.88 -9.97
C LEU A 104 -2.08 -7.61 -8.55
N GLY A 105 -0.78 -7.68 -8.35
CA GLY A 105 -0.17 -7.40 -7.05
C GLY A 105 -0.35 -5.95 -6.61
N LEU A 106 -0.28 -4.98 -7.53
CA LEU A 106 -0.60 -3.58 -7.24
C LEU A 106 -2.04 -3.41 -6.76
N LEU A 107 -2.99 -4.10 -7.42
CA LEU A 107 -4.39 -4.10 -7.00
C LEU A 107 -4.56 -4.68 -5.60
N VAL A 108 -3.91 -5.81 -5.29
CA VAL A 108 -3.98 -6.42 -3.96
C VAL A 108 -3.37 -5.50 -2.90
N VAL A 109 -2.20 -4.92 -3.18
CA VAL A 109 -1.54 -3.94 -2.30
C VAL A 109 -2.44 -2.73 -2.04
N TYR A 110 -3.13 -2.25 -3.08
CA TYR A 110 -4.10 -1.16 -2.97
C TYR A 110 -5.28 -1.53 -2.06
N MET A 111 -5.89 -2.71 -2.25
CA MET A 111 -7.00 -3.18 -1.43
C MET A 111 -6.61 -3.34 0.04
N ILE A 112 -5.42 -3.84 0.31
CA ILE A 112 -4.89 -3.95 1.67
C ILE A 112 -4.66 -2.57 2.29
N ASN A 113 -4.23 -1.59 1.50
CA ASN A 113 -4.09 -0.21 1.97
C ASN A 113 -5.44 0.40 2.35
N LEU A 114 -6.49 0.20 1.54
CA LEU A 114 -7.86 0.63 1.87
C LEU A 114 -8.37 -0.07 3.14
N PHE A 115 -8.17 -1.39 3.22
CA PHE A 115 -8.54 -2.16 4.42
C PHE A 115 -7.84 -1.64 5.68
N ARG A 116 -6.57 -1.25 5.58
CA ARG A 116 -5.83 -0.63 6.68
C ARG A 116 -6.48 0.67 7.15
N ILE A 117 -6.81 1.58 6.22
CA ILE A 117 -7.41 2.87 6.57
C ILE A 117 -8.82 2.67 7.15
N PHE A 118 -9.60 1.81 6.54
CA PHE A 118 -10.92 1.43 7.03
C PHE A 118 -10.86 0.85 8.46
N GLY A 119 -9.96 -0.11 8.68
CA GLY A 119 -9.76 -0.73 9.99
C GLY A 119 -9.26 0.26 11.06
N LEU A 120 -8.36 1.19 10.69
CA LEU A 120 -7.90 2.25 11.58
C LEU A 120 -9.01 3.23 11.93
N SER A 121 -9.92 3.53 11.00
CA SER A 121 -11.09 4.37 11.27
C SER A 121 -12.06 3.71 12.25
N ILE A 122 -12.31 2.41 12.11
CA ILE A 122 -13.11 1.64 13.07
C ILE A 122 -12.41 1.55 14.43
N GLN A 123 -11.10 1.32 14.42
CA GLN A 123 -10.30 1.28 15.66
C GLN A 123 -10.37 2.60 16.42
N LEU A 124 -10.30 3.72 15.71
CA LEU A 124 -10.42 5.05 16.30
C LEU A 124 -11.80 5.27 16.95
N PHE A 125 -12.86 4.71 16.37
CA PHE A 125 -14.21 4.81 16.90
C PHE A 125 -14.40 4.05 18.21
N TYR A 126 -13.94 2.79 18.28
CA TYR A 126 -14.17 1.92 19.44
C TYR A 126 -13.07 2.00 20.50
N TYR A 127 -11.82 2.13 20.08
CA TYR A 127 -10.66 2.02 20.97
C TYR A 127 -9.56 3.01 20.58
N PRO A 128 -9.80 4.32 20.72
CA PRO A 128 -8.84 5.36 20.28
C PRO A 128 -7.47 5.24 20.94
N GLN A 129 -7.42 4.73 22.19
CA GLN A 129 -6.17 4.55 22.94
C GLN A 129 -5.21 3.50 22.31
N TYR A 130 -5.71 2.60 21.47
CA TYR A 130 -4.90 1.57 20.79
C TYR A 130 -4.61 1.89 19.33
N PHE A 131 -4.89 3.11 18.88
CA PHE A 131 -4.73 3.51 17.47
C PHE A 131 -3.29 3.33 17.00
N ASP A 132 -2.30 3.87 17.72
CA ASP A 132 -0.89 3.77 17.36
C ASP A 132 -0.39 2.32 17.42
N PHE A 133 -0.84 1.56 18.41
CA PHE A 133 -0.53 0.14 18.51
C PHE A 133 -1.07 -0.63 17.29
N ALA A 134 -2.33 -0.44 16.93
CA ALA A 134 -2.92 -1.11 15.77
C ALA A 134 -2.22 -0.70 14.48
N HIS A 135 -1.93 0.60 14.30
CA HIS A 135 -1.25 1.11 13.14
C HIS A 135 0.14 0.47 12.95
N ASP A 136 0.94 0.39 14.00
CA ASP A 136 2.34 -0.01 13.91
C ASP A 136 2.56 -1.52 14.04
N TYR A 137 1.79 -2.19 14.89
CA TYR A 137 2.01 -3.60 15.21
C TYR A 137 1.03 -4.57 14.54
N ILE A 138 -0.09 -4.10 14.03
CA ILE A 138 -1.07 -4.94 13.32
C ILE A 138 -1.04 -4.65 11.82
N TYR A 139 -1.39 -3.43 11.42
CA TYR A 139 -1.58 -3.12 10.01
C TYR A 139 -0.28 -3.02 9.21
N ARG A 140 0.80 -2.55 9.81
CA ARG A 140 2.10 -2.47 9.13
C ARG A 140 2.70 -3.86 8.87
N PRO A 141 2.77 -4.80 9.83
CA PRO A 141 3.19 -6.19 9.56
C PRO A 141 2.26 -6.93 8.58
N LEU A 142 0.93 -6.74 8.69
CA LEU A 142 -0.04 -7.34 7.78
C LEU A 142 0.26 -6.95 6.32
N PHE A 143 0.65 -5.70 6.10
CA PHE A 143 1.02 -5.20 4.78
C PHE A 143 2.25 -5.94 4.20
N TYR A 144 3.30 -6.10 4.99
CA TYR A 144 4.50 -6.83 4.54
C TYR A 144 4.23 -8.33 4.40
N ALA A 145 3.40 -8.91 5.26
CA ALA A 145 2.99 -10.32 5.16
C ALA A 145 2.24 -10.60 3.86
N SER A 146 1.34 -9.71 3.44
CA SER A 146 0.61 -9.87 2.18
C SER A 146 1.51 -9.80 0.95
N MET A 147 2.50 -8.89 0.94
CA MET A 147 3.50 -8.84 -0.13
C MET A 147 4.35 -10.11 -0.17
N PHE A 148 4.70 -10.65 1.00
CA PHE A 148 5.43 -11.92 1.11
C PHE A 148 4.61 -13.09 0.56
N VAL A 149 3.32 -13.18 0.90
CA VAL A 149 2.41 -14.22 0.36
C VAL A 149 2.30 -14.13 -1.16
N LEU A 150 2.13 -12.93 -1.70
CA LEU A 150 2.13 -12.73 -3.16
C LEU A 150 3.44 -13.21 -3.80
N TRP A 151 4.57 -12.90 -3.19
CA TRP A 151 5.88 -13.35 -3.68
C TRP A 151 6.03 -14.89 -3.60
N VAL A 152 5.55 -15.53 -2.53
CA VAL A 152 5.55 -17.00 -2.40
C VAL A 152 4.70 -17.64 -3.50
N ILE A 153 3.50 -17.12 -3.74
CA ILE A 153 2.61 -17.60 -4.81
C ILE A 153 3.30 -17.50 -6.18
N TRP A 154 3.96 -16.37 -6.44
CA TRP A 154 4.76 -16.21 -7.65
C TRP A 154 5.82 -17.29 -7.79
N ASN A 155 6.60 -17.49 -6.73
CA ASN A 155 7.74 -18.40 -6.78
C ASN A 155 7.32 -19.87 -6.93
N GLU A 156 6.28 -20.29 -6.21
CA GLU A 156 5.89 -21.69 -6.19
C GLU A 156 4.98 -22.11 -7.34
N LYS A 157 4.01 -21.27 -7.69
CA LYS A 157 2.98 -21.66 -8.66
C LYS A 157 3.28 -21.19 -10.07
N LEU A 158 3.76 -19.97 -10.22
CA LEU A 158 3.87 -19.37 -11.55
C LEU A 158 5.25 -19.61 -12.16
N ARG A 159 6.32 -19.40 -11.43
CA ARG A 159 7.69 -19.61 -11.93
C ARG A 159 7.98 -21.08 -12.21
N LYS A 160 7.62 -21.99 -11.31
CA LYS A 160 7.86 -23.45 -11.49
C LYS A 160 7.07 -24.02 -12.66
N LYS A 161 5.82 -23.62 -12.85
CA LYS A 161 5.01 -24.07 -13.99
C LYS A 161 5.58 -23.66 -15.34
N SER A 162 6.26 -22.52 -15.42
CA SER A 162 6.92 -22.07 -16.65
C SER A 162 8.20 -22.84 -16.97
N SER A 163 8.95 -23.29 -15.94
CA SER A 163 10.16 -24.08 -16.15
C SER A 163 9.86 -25.54 -16.54
N SER A 164 8.75 -26.11 -16.11
CA SER A 164 8.33 -27.46 -16.50
C SER A 164 7.69 -27.55 -17.88
N GLY A 165 7.22 -26.43 -18.43
CA GLY A 165 6.67 -26.35 -19.79
C GLY A 165 7.72 -26.17 -20.92
N LEU A 166 8.99 -26.03 -20.57
CA LEU A 166 10.10 -25.90 -21.54
C LEU A 166 10.90 -27.19 -21.76
N SER A 167 10.48 -28.30 -21.11
CA SER A 167 11.13 -29.61 -21.19
C SER A 167 10.32 -30.62 -22.03
N LEU A 168 9.80 -30.18 -23.20
CA LEU A 168 9.27 -31.04 -24.25
C LEU A 168 9.91 -30.66 -25.59
#